data_15f99159c85d33165bc4b2caa98353df
#
_entry.id   15f99159c85d33165bc4b2caa98353df
#
_cell.length_a   1.000
_cell.length_b   1.000
_cell.length_c   1.000
_cell.angle_alpha   90.00
_cell.angle_beta   90.00
_cell.angle_gamma   90.00
#
_symmetry.space_group_name_H-M   'P 1'
#
loop_
_entity.id
_entity.type
_entity.pdbx_description
1 polymer ?
#
loop_
_entity_poly.entity_id
_entity_poly.type
_entity_poly.pdbx_seq_one_letter_code
_entity_poly.pdbx_strand_id
1 'polypeptide(L)'
;MSWVSLTIEINAAYVEILSDKLFELGALSVDIQDASAGTEQEQPLFDEPGELTGEIWEQAAVTALFEQNVDIPIIMQWVTQALQLATQPEYRLARLEEQDWVRLTQAQFDPIKISSRLWIVPSWHSSPDAAAINLILDPGRAFGTGSHPTTQLCLSWLDSNIQSGETVLDYGCGSGILAIAALKLGASNVLGIDIDTHAIAASRDNAVLNRCDPERILFSTTLDLSQTNKKEQGQVDKVVANILANPLIMLAPILMNAVRKGGYLALSGILEEQASQVIDTYRQWFEMDIANKKEDWVLLTGIKK
;
A
#
# COMPACT_ATOMS: atom_id res chain seq x y z
N MET A 1 8.76 27.26 -1.15
CA MET A 1 10.20 26.88 -0.95
C MET A 1 10.61 26.10 -2.18
N SER A 2 11.87 26.10 -2.56
CA SER A 2 12.35 25.25 -3.66
C SER A 2 13.46 24.35 -3.14
N TRP A 3 13.56 23.17 -3.73
CA TRP A 3 14.54 22.16 -3.36
C TRP A 3 15.38 21.74 -4.57
N VAL A 4 16.49 21.07 -4.30
CA VAL A 4 17.33 20.44 -5.32
C VAL A 4 17.33 18.94 -5.06
N SER A 5 16.95 18.17 -6.06
CA SER A 5 17.07 16.72 -6.09
C SER A 5 18.37 16.35 -6.79
N LEU A 6 19.21 15.58 -6.11
CA LEU A 6 20.47 15.03 -6.60
C LEU A 6 20.31 13.51 -6.71
N THR A 7 20.37 12.97 -7.93
CA THR A 7 20.35 11.53 -8.17
C THR A 7 21.70 11.04 -8.63
N ILE A 8 22.26 10.03 -7.95
CA ILE A 8 23.55 9.41 -8.24
C ILE A 8 23.30 7.92 -8.53
N GLU A 9 23.73 7.44 -9.70
CA GLU A 9 23.70 6.02 -10.02
C GLU A 9 25.00 5.35 -9.55
N ILE A 10 24.86 4.29 -8.74
CA ILE A 10 26.02 3.66 -8.09
C ILE A 10 25.76 2.17 -7.82
N ASN A 11 26.87 1.42 -7.68
CA ASN A 11 26.80 -0.01 -7.32
C ASN A 11 26.31 -0.20 -5.88
N ALA A 12 25.57 -1.29 -5.66
CA ALA A 12 25.00 -1.69 -4.36
C ALA A 12 25.98 -1.56 -3.18
N ALA A 13 27.23 -1.92 -3.37
CA ALA A 13 28.27 -1.89 -2.32
C ALA A 13 28.50 -0.51 -1.72
N TYR A 14 28.11 0.56 -2.40
CA TYR A 14 28.30 1.95 -1.95
C TYR A 14 27.02 2.63 -1.46
N VAL A 15 25.86 2.01 -1.62
CA VAL A 15 24.54 2.64 -1.37
C VAL A 15 24.41 3.10 0.07
N GLU A 16 24.75 2.25 1.04
CA GLU A 16 24.62 2.56 2.47
C GLU A 16 25.56 3.72 2.86
N ILE A 17 26.85 3.63 2.46
CA ILE A 17 27.86 4.67 2.74
C ILE A 17 27.46 5.99 2.07
N LEU A 18 26.93 5.93 0.84
CA LEU A 18 26.47 7.11 0.12
C LEU A 18 25.27 7.74 0.82
N SER A 19 24.28 6.94 1.21
CA SER A 19 23.08 7.42 1.91
C SER A 19 23.41 8.13 3.21
N ASP A 20 24.23 7.51 4.05
CA ASP A 20 24.70 8.10 5.31
C ASP A 20 25.44 9.40 5.05
N LYS A 21 26.31 9.43 4.05
CA LYS A 21 27.08 10.61 3.71
C LYS A 21 26.20 11.76 3.21
N LEU A 22 25.19 11.47 2.42
CA LEU A 22 24.23 12.48 1.93
C LEU A 22 23.45 13.10 3.10
N PHE A 23 23.02 12.29 4.09
CA PHE A 23 22.38 12.80 5.31
C PHE A 23 23.35 13.67 6.15
N GLU A 24 24.62 13.26 6.32
CA GLU A 24 25.63 14.07 7.00
C GLU A 24 25.87 15.43 6.30
N LEU A 25 25.72 15.47 4.98
CA LEU A 25 25.88 16.67 4.16
C LEU A 25 24.60 17.51 4.08
N GLY A 26 23.55 17.16 4.84
CA GLY A 26 22.33 17.94 5.00
C GLY A 26 21.18 17.55 4.05
N ALA A 27 21.18 16.33 3.52
CA ALA A 27 20.01 15.85 2.80
C ALA A 27 18.79 15.77 3.72
N LEU A 28 17.64 16.25 3.24
CA LEU A 28 16.35 16.22 3.92
C LEU A 28 15.70 14.82 3.84
N SER A 29 15.95 14.13 2.73
CA SER A 29 15.56 12.73 2.51
C SER A 29 16.54 12.08 1.55
N VAL A 30 16.67 10.76 1.65
CA VAL A 30 17.39 9.91 0.68
C VAL A 30 16.45 8.77 0.32
N ASP A 31 16.28 8.54 -0.98
CA ASP A 31 15.51 7.47 -1.57
C ASP A 31 16.41 6.59 -2.44
N ILE A 32 16.15 5.28 -2.47
CA ILE A 32 16.95 4.29 -3.20
C ILE A 32 16.01 3.52 -4.11
N GLN A 33 16.31 3.51 -5.40
CA GLN A 33 15.53 2.81 -6.42
C GLN A 33 16.45 1.98 -7.30
N ASP A 34 15.86 1.06 -8.08
CA ASP A 34 16.56 0.41 -9.19
C ASP A 34 17.02 1.48 -10.19
N ALA A 35 18.31 1.45 -10.58
CA ALA A 35 18.80 2.34 -11.64
C ALA A 35 18.09 2.11 -12.97
N SER A 36 17.49 0.93 -13.16
CA SER A 36 16.71 0.53 -14.33
C SER A 36 15.19 0.78 -14.18
N ALA A 37 14.75 1.43 -13.10
CA ALA A 37 13.33 1.68 -12.84
C ALA A 37 12.64 2.36 -14.05
N GLY A 38 11.45 1.86 -14.43
CA GLY A 38 10.69 2.32 -15.59
C GLY A 38 11.18 1.79 -16.95
N THR A 39 12.11 0.84 -16.97
CA THR A 39 12.59 0.16 -18.19
C THR A 39 12.20 -1.32 -18.20
N GLU A 40 12.37 -2.01 -19.35
CA GLU A 40 12.16 -3.45 -19.44
C GLU A 40 13.15 -4.28 -18.58
N GLN A 41 14.14 -3.62 -17.98
CA GLN A 41 15.19 -4.26 -17.15
C GLN A 41 14.96 -4.01 -15.66
N GLU A 42 13.88 -3.36 -15.27
CA GLU A 42 13.50 -3.13 -13.89
C GLU A 42 13.33 -4.45 -13.14
N GLN A 43 13.99 -4.58 -11.99
CA GLN A 43 13.89 -5.73 -11.10
C GLN A 43 13.15 -5.30 -9.81
N PRO A 44 11.87 -5.60 -9.66
CA PRO A 44 11.17 -5.30 -8.42
C PRO A 44 11.71 -6.17 -7.28
N LEU A 45 12.11 -5.54 -6.17
CA LEU A 45 12.46 -6.22 -4.92
C LEU A 45 11.28 -6.11 -3.95
N PHE A 46 10.84 -7.26 -3.44
CA PHE A 46 9.76 -7.35 -2.46
C PHE A 46 10.30 -8.03 -1.21
N ASP A 47 10.72 -7.24 -0.21
CA ASP A 47 11.11 -7.76 1.10
C ASP A 47 9.95 -7.71 2.07
N GLU A 48 9.64 -8.84 2.73
CA GLU A 48 8.71 -8.86 3.86
C GLU A 48 9.43 -8.41 5.16
N PRO A 49 8.75 -7.71 6.08
CA PRO A 49 9.33 -7.33 7.35
C PRO A 49 9.78 -8.58 8.15
N GLY A 50 11.08 -8.73 8.32
CA GLY A 50 11.71 -9.86 9.00
C GLY A 50 12.53 -10.79 8.09
N GLU A 51 12.41 -10.68 6.79
CA GLU A 51 13.30 -11.31 5.81
C GLU A 51 14.32 -10.26 5.35
N LEU A 52 15.38 -10.09 6.12
CA LEU A 52 16.52 -9.29 5.67
C LEU A 52 17.32 -10.13 4.67
N THR A 53 16.89 -10.18 3.43
CA THR A 53 17.69 -10.79 2.37
C THR A 53 18.94 -9.96 2.07
N GLY A 54 18.92 -8.68 2.45
CA GLY A 54 20.04 -7.75 2.22
C GLY A 54 20.32 -7.52 0.73
N GLU A 55 19.45 -8.00 -0.15
CA GLU A 55 19.59 -7.82 -1.58
C GLU A 55 19.17 -6.40 -1.96
N ILE A 56 20.12 -5.64 -2.47
CA ILE A 56 19.91 -4.34 -3.11
C ILE A 56 20.24 -4.56 -4.61
N TRP A 57 19.57 -3.82 -5.49
CA TRP A 57 19.87 -3.86 -6.93
C TRP A 57 21.37 -3.67 -7.18
N GLU A 58 21.96 -4.45 -8.07
CA GLU A 58 23.40 -4.37 -8.41
C GLU A 58 23.81 -2.93 -8.78
N GLN A 59 22.91 -2.21 -9.46
CA GLN A 59 23.01 -0.78 -9.74
C GLN A 59 21.79 -0.07 -9.16
N ALA A 60 22.02 0.88 -8.26
CA ALA A 60 20.97 1.64 -7.61
C ALA A 60 21.05 3.13 -7.98
N ALA A 61 19.90 3.77 -8.09
CA ALA A 61 19.74 5.20 -8.18
C ALA A 61 19.45 5.77 -6.79
N VAL A 62 20.41 6.44 -6.19
CA VAL A 62 20.27 7.10 -4.89
C VAL A 62 19.90 8.55 -5.12
N THR A 63 18.69 8.94 -4.70
CA THR A 63 18.15 10.29 -4.88
C THR A 63 18.06 11.00 -3.53
N ALA A 64 18.80 12.10 -3.38
CA ALA A 64 18.79 12.94 -2.19
C ALA A 64 18.12 14.28 -2.45
N LEU A 65 17.32 14.74 -1.50
CA LEU A 65 16.66 16.05 -1.53
C LEU A 65 17.39 17.03 -0.63
N PHE A 66 17.70 18.21 -1.14
CA PHE A 66 18.38 19.28 -0.43
C PHE A 66 17.62 20.60 -0.51
N GLU A 67 17.92 21.51 0.40
CA GLU A 67 17.47 22.91 0.29
C GLU A 67 18.08 23.59 -0.94
N GLN A 68 17.40 24.63 -1.45
CA GLN A 68 17.78 25.33 -2.68
C GLN A 68 19.23 25.88 -2.70
N ASN A 69 19.75 26.24 -1.54
CA ASN A 69 21.06 26.92 -1.42
C ASN A 69 22.23 25.94 -1.27
N VAL A 70 22.04 24.67 -1.52
CA VAL A 70 23.04 23.63 -1.40
C VAL A 70 24.14 23.81 -2.48
N ASP A 71 25.40 23.62 -2.08
CA ASP A 71 26.55 23.61 -2.99
C ASP A 71 26.82 22.19 -3.49
N ILE A 72 26.19 21.82 -4.60
CA ILE A 72 26.30 20.49 -5.21
C ILE A 72 27.74 20.09 -5.55
N PRO A 73 28.58 20.95 -6.15
CA PRO A 73 30.00 20.67 -6.35
C PRO A 73 30.74 20.24 -5.09
N ILE A 74 30.48 20.87 -3.95
CA ILE A 74 31.09 20.52 -2.67
C ILE A 74 30.57 19.14 -2.20
N ILE A 75 29.25 18.89 -2.31
CA ILE A 75 28.68 17.59 -1.98
C ILE A 75 29.32 16.49 -2.81
N MET A 76 29.40 16.66 -4.12
CA MET A 76 29.98 15.66 -5.02
C MET A 76 31.49 15.43 -4.76
N GLN A 77 32.21 16.44 -4.32
CA GLN A 77 33.59 16.27 -3.88
C GLN A 77 33.70 15.42 -2.63
N TRP A 78 32.85 15.66 -1.62
CA TRP A 78 32.80 14.87 -0.38
C TRP A 78 32.34 13.44 -0.63
N VAL A 79 31.33 13.23 -1.49
CA VAL A 79 30.86 11.90 -1.92
C VAL A 79 31.99 11.11 -2.58
N THR A 80 32.69 11.73 -3.56
CA THR A 80 33.80 11.06 -4.27
C THR A 80 34.90 10.65 -3.30
N GLN A 81 35.23 11.48 -2.32
CA GLN A 81 36.23 11.21 -1.31
C GLN A 81 35.77 10.11 -0.33
N ALA A 82 34.53 10.17 0.17
CA ALA A 82 34.00 9.21 1.13
C ALA A 82 33.93 7.80 0.53
N LEU A 83 33.55 7.68 -0.73
CA LEU A 83 33.46 6.44 -1.46
C LEU A 83 34.80 5.97 -2.06
N GLN A 84 35.88 6.76 -1.90
CA GLN A 84 37.22 6.47 -2.44
C GLN A 84 37.22 6.22 -3.95
N LEU A 85 36.34 6.91 -4.69
CA LEU A 85 36.24 6.75 -6.14
C LEU A 85 37.40 7.47 -6.87
N ALA A 86 37.88 6.84 -7.94
CA ALA A 86 38.94 7.42 -8.77
C ALA A 86 38.48 8.65 -9.58
N THR A 87 37.16 8.68 -9.89
CA THR A 87 36.50 9.77 -10.61
C THR A 87 35.18 10.08 -9.95
N GLN A 88 34.71 11.30 -10.11
CA GLN A 88 33.39 11.70 -9.64
C GLN A 88 32.31 10.86 -10.37
N PRO A 89 31.34 10.30 -9.63
CA PRO A 89 30.24 9.55 -10.25
C PRO A 89 29.34 10.49 -11.06
N GLU A 90 28.66 9.91 -12.07
CA GLU A 90 27.66 10.63 -12.83
C GLU A 90 26.46 10.95 -11.92
N TYR A 91 25.90 12.14 -12.09
CA TYR A 91 24.74 12.57 -11.32
C TYR A 91 23.78 13.41 -12.15
N ARG A 92 22.54 13.40 -11.74
CA ARG A 92 21.47 14.23 -12.32
C ARG A 92 20.94 15.20 -11.27
N LEU A 93 20.59 16.40 -11.70
CA LEU A 93 19.99 17.43 -10.87
C LEU A 93 18.63 17.81 -11.40
N ALA A 94 17.65 17.89 -10.49
CA ALA A 94 16.37 18.48 -10.76
C ALA A 94 16.06 19.56 -9.72
N ARG A 95 15.53 20.70 -10.16
CA ARG A 95 15.00 21.73 -9.25
C ARG A 95 13.52 21.46 -9.04
N LEU A 96 13.12 21.37 -7.79
CA LEU A 96 11.73 21.11 -7.39
C LEU A 96 11.18 22.39 -6.76
N GLU A 97 10.20 23.00 -7.42
CA GLU A 97 9.42 24.09 -6.85
C GLU A 97 8.18 23.51 -6.15
N GLU A 98 7.75 24.11 -5.04
CA GLU A 98 6.65 23.60 -4.22
C GLU A 98 5.35 23.38 -5.02
N GLN A 99 5.08 24.22 -6.00
CA GLN A 99 3.91 24.06 -6.89
C GLN A 99 4.07 22.94 -7.91
N ASP A 100 5.29 22.70 -8.38
CA ASP A 100 5.57 21.67 -9.39
C ASP A 100 5.52 20.27 -8.77
N TRP A 101 5.95 20.12 -7.52
CA TRP A 101 5.89 18.84 -6.80
C TRP A 101 4.47 18.35 -6.61
N VAL A 102 3.57 19.19 -6.10
CA VAL A 102 2.14 18.86 -5.94
C VAL A 102 1.53 18.53 -7.30
N ARG A 103 1.84 19.30 -8.33
CA ARG A 103 1.30 19.14 -9.68
C ARG A 103 1.86 17.91 -10.38
N LEU A 104 3.15 17.59 -10.21
CA LEU A 104 3.78 16.38 -10.75
C LEU A 104 3.22 15.14 -10.07
N THR A 105 3.07 15.17 -8.74
CA THR A 105 2.45 14.06 -8.00
C THR A 105 0.99 13.87 -8.43
N GLN A 106 0.22 14.96 -8.56
CA GLN A 106 -1.16 14.90 -9.03
C GLN A 106 -1.29 14.37 -10.47
N ALA A 107 -0.33 14.72 -11.35
CA ALA A 107 -0.35 14.27 -12.75
C ALA A 107 -0.02 12.78 -12.92
N GLN A 108 0.56 12.12 -11.91
CA GLN A 108 0.88 10.69 -11.94
C GLN A 108 -0.30 9.79 -11.57
N PHE A 109 -1.37 10.35 -11.01
CA PHE A 109 -2.50 9.58 -10.50
C PHE A 109 -3.78 9.88 -11.26
N ASP A 110 -3.97 9.16 -12.35
CA ASP A 110 -5.23 9.17 -13.09
C ASP A 110 -6.31 8.32 -12.37
N PRO A 111 -7.59 8.59 -12.62
CA PRO A 111 -8.68 7.74 -12.15
C PRO A 111 -8.52 6.29 -12.60
N ILE A 112 -8.62 5.34 -11.67
CA ILE A 112 -8.44 3.91 -11.92
C ILE A 112 -9.80 3.24 -12.04
N LYS A 113 -10.06 2.59 -13.18
CA LYS A 113 -11.25 1.79 -13.39
C LYS A 113 -11.07 0.40 -12.78
N ILE A 114 -11.88 0.05 -11.80
CA ILE A 114 -11.91 -1.30 -11.20
C ILE A 114 -12.90 -2.20 -11.94
N SER A 115 -14.11 -1.69 -12.21
CA SER A 115 -15.16 -2.40 -12.95
C SER A 115 -16.02 -1.42 -13.76
N SER A 116 -17.11 -1.90 -14.32
CA SER A 116 -18.09 -1.03 -14.99
C SER A 116 -18.79 -0.04 -14.05
N ARG A 117 -18.84 -0.35 -12.73
CA ARG A 117 -19.56 0.45 -11.72
C ARG A 117 -18.69 0.93 -10.55
N LEU A 118 -17.38 0.68 -10.56
CA LEU A 118 -16.49 1.04 -9.47
C LEU A 118 -15.20 1.67 -10.00
N TRP A 119 -14.89 2.87 -9.50
CA TRP A 119 -13.69 3.62 -9.84
C TRP A 119 -12.99 4.12 -8.56
N ILE A 120 -11.68 4.31 -8.65
CA ILE A 120 -10.88 5.09 -7.70
C ILE A 120 -10.58 6.41 -8.37
N VAL A 121 -10.87 7.51 -7.69
CA VAL A 121 -10.74 8.86 -8.27
C VAL A 121 -10.01 9.76 -7.27
N PRO A 122 -8.83 10.29 -7.62
CA PRO A 122 -8.20 11.33 -6.81
C PRO A 122 -9.10 12.56 -6.68
N SER A 123 -9.04 13.27 -5.55
CA SER A 123 -9.94 14.40 -5.25
C SER A 123 -9.82 15.57 -6.24
N TRP A 124 -8.69 15.69 -6.94
CA TRP A 124 -8.43 16.71 -7.96
C TRP A 124 -8.94 16.34 -9.35
N HIS A 125 -9.46 15.12 -9.55
CA HIS A 125 -10.07 14.70 -10.82
C HIS A 125 -11.58 14.74 -10.77
N SER A 126 -12.18 15.03 -11.92
CA SER A 126 -13.61 14.83 -12.11
C SER A 126 -13.91 13.34 -12.22
N SER A 127 -15.06 12.91 -11.72
CA SER A 127 -15.53 11.54 -11.87
C SER A 127 -15.65 11.16 -13.35
N PRO A 128 -14.99 10.10 -13.82
CA PRO A 128 -15.11 9.65 -15.24
C PRO A 128 -16.50 9.14 -15.58
N ASP A 129 -17.22 8.61 -14.59
CA ASP A 129 -18.60 8.14 -14.72
C ASP A 129 -19.39 8.49 -13.44
N ALA A 130 -20.28 9.46 -13.55
CA ALA A 130 -21.09 9.93 -12.44
C ALA A 130 -22.15 8.90 -11.98
N ALA A 131 -22.49 7.91 -12.82
CA ALA A 131 -23.41 6.84 -12.46
C ALA A 131 -22.73 5.68 -11.70
N ALA A 132 -21.41 5.61 -11.76
CA ALA A 132 -20.61 4.61 -11.05
C ALA A 132 -20.34 5.02 -9.60
N ILE A 133 -19.93 4.05 -8.78
CA ILE A 133 -19.38 4.29 -7.45
C ILE A 133 -17.95 4.82 -7.63
N ASN A 134 -17.72 6.05 -7.21
CA ASN A 134 -16.41 6.69 -7.26
C ASN A 134 -15.86 6.76 -5.85
N LEU A 135 -14.81 6.01 -5.59
CA LEU A 135 -14.06 6.05 -4.32
C LEU A 135 -13.06 7.21 -4.42
N ILE A 136 -13.30 8.26 -3.67
CA ILE A 136 -12.39 9.41 -3.63
C ILE A 136 -11.22 9.07 -2.71
N LEU A 137 -10.02 9.03 -3.26
CA LEU A 137 -8.81 8.67 -2.52
C LEU A 137 -7.60 9.44 -3.04
N ASP A 138 -6.93 10.15 -2.16
CA ASP A 138 -5.72 10.88 -2.47
C ASP A 138 -4.47 10.06 -2.09
N PRO A 139 -3.54 9.83 -3.04
CA PRO A 139 -2.26 9.19 -2.75
C PRO A 139 -1.45 9.96 -1.72
N GLY A 140 -0.71 9.26 -0.86
CA GLY A 140 0.36 9.85 -0.05
C GLY A 140 0.09 9.98 1.45
N ARG A 141 -1.11 9.65 1.98
CA ARG A 141 -1.37 9.72 3.43
C ARG A 141 -1.33 8.38 4.17
N ALA A 142 -1.53 7.27 3.46
CA ALA A 142 -1.46 5.91 4.02
C ALA A 142 -1.23 4.91 2.89
N PHE A 143 -0.80 3.70 3.23
CA PHE A 143 -0.70 2.59 2.28
C PHE A 143 -2.10 2.23 1.73
N GLY A 144 -2.15 1.80 0.45
CA GLY A 144 -3.42 1.45 -0.19
C GLY A 144 -3.99 2.58 -1.06
N THR A 145 -3.18 3.17 -1.94
CA THR A 145 -3.61 4.19 -2.93
C THR A 145 -4.57 3.64 -3.99
N GLY A 146 -4.74 2.33 -4.05
CA GLY A 146 -5.59 1.66 -5.04
C GLY A 146 -4.89 1.36 -6.37
N SER A 147 -3.69 1.86 -6.61
CA SER A 147 -2.92 1.56 -7.82
C SER A 147 -2.33 0.15 -7.80
N HIS A 148 -2.01 -0.38 -6.61
CA HIS A 148 -1.39 -1.68 -6.48
C HIS A 148 -2.30 -2.83 -6.95
N PRO A 149 -1.77 -3.85 -7.66
CA PRO A 149 -2.54 -4.99 -8.17
C PRO A 149 -3.39 -5.68 -7.10
N THR A 150 -2.85 -5.88 -5.89
CA THR A 150 -3.55 -6.53 -4.77
C THR A 150 -4.81 -5.79 -4.33
N THR A 151 -4.76 -4.46 -4.28
CA THR A 151 -5.92 -3.62 -3.93
C THR A 151 -7.00 -3.74 -5.01
N GLN A 152 -6.59 -3.73 -6.28
CA GLN A 152 -7.52 -3.88 -7.40
C GLN A 152 -8.17 -5.26 -7.43
N LEU A 153 -7.43 -6.32 -7.09
CA LEU A 153 -7.96 -7.67 -6.94
C LEU A 153 -9.03 -7.72 -5.84
N CYS A 154 -8.77 -7.17 -4.66
CA CYS A 154 -9.73 -7.12 -3.55
C CYS A 154 -10.97 -6.30 -3.91
N LEU A 155 -10.80 -5.11 -4.53
CA LEU A 155 -11.91 -4.26 -4.95
C LEU A 155 -12.79 -4.94 -5.99
N SER A 156 -12.21 -5.61 -6.98
CA SER A 156 -12.95 -6.38 -7.99
C SER A 156 -13.73 -7.53 -7.36
N TRP A 157 -13.15 -8.18 -6.36
CA TRP A 157 -13.83 -9.24 -5.62
C TRP A 157 -14.98 -8.68 -4.78
N LEU A 158 -14.78 -7.59 -4.05
CA LEU A 158 -15.85 -6.93 -3.29
C LEU A 158 -17.00 -6.51 -4.21
N ASP A 159 -16.69 -5.91 -5.36
CA ASP A 159 -17.69 -5.50 -6.34
C ASP A 159 -18.58 -6.65 -6.83
N SER A 160 -17.99 -7.83 -7.00
CA SER A 160 -18.70 -9.02 -7.50
C SER A 160 -19.43 -9.80 -6.41
N ASN A 161 -19.01 -9.67 -5.15
CA ASN A 161 -19.43 -10.58 -4.09
C ASN A 161 -20.21 -9.92 -2.94
N ILE A 162 -20.14 -8.59 -2.76
CA ILE A 162 -20.92 -7.92 -1.70
C ILE A 162 -22.40 -7.98 -2.03
N GLN A 163 -23.19 -8.45 -1.07
CA GLN A 163 -24.65 -8.43 -1.10
C GLN A 163 -25.18 -7.37 -0.11
N SER A 164 -26.33 -6.79 -0.44
CA SER A 164 -26.94 -5.79 0.42
C SER A 164 -27.28 -6.38 1.80
N GLY A 165 -26.88 -5.65 2.84
CA GLY A 165 -27.15 -6.03 4.22
C GLY A 165 -26.06 -6.86 4.90
N GLU A 166 -25.04 -7.31 4.19
CA GLU A 166 -23.92 -8.05 4.77
C GLU A 166 -23.00 -7.18 5.64
N THR A 167 -22.34 -7.82 6.59
CA THR A 167 -21.32 -7.23 7.45
C THR A 167 -19.91 -7.58 6.97
N VAL A 168 -18.98 -6.62 7.00
CA VAL A 168 -17.63 -6.80 6.48
C VAL A 168 -16.58 -6.38 7.50
N LEU A 169 -15.52 -7.16 7.62
CA LEU A 169 -14.29 -6.80 8.31
C LEU A 169 -13.18 -6.60 7.29
N ASP A 170 -12.53 -5.43 7.32
CA ASP A 170 -11.31 -5.11 6.60
C ASP A 170 -10.14 -5.14 7.59
N TYR A 171 -9.30 -6.18 7.52
CA TYR A 171 -8.19 -6.39 8.45
C TYR A 171 -6.86 -5.95 7.83
N GLY A 172 -6.18 -4.98 8.43
CA GLY A 172 -5.09 -4.23 7.83
C GLY A 172 -5.65 -3.18 6.87
N CYS A 173 -6.58 -2.35 7.35
CA CYS A 173 -7.39 -1.50 6.47
C CYS A 173 -6.60 -0.35 5.80
N GLY A 174 -5.43 0.03 6.33
CA GLY A 174 -4.59 1.08 5.77
C GLY A 174 -5.35 2.38 5.50
N SER A 175 -5.49 2.76 4.25
CA SER A 175 -6.28 3.93 3.81
C SER A 175 -7.80 3.79 4.03
N GLY A 176 -8.28 2.59 4.37
CA GLY A 176 -9.70 2.25 4.49
C GLY A 176 -10.41 2.00 3.16
N ILE A 177 -9.68 1.95 2.04
CA ILE A 177 -10.28 1.87 0.70
C ILE A 177 -11.20 0.64 0.53
N LEU A 178 -10.82 -0.53 1.06
CA LEU A 178 -11.63 -1.75 0.95
C LEU A 178 -12.87 -1.67 1.83
N ALA A 179 -12.74 -1.16 3.05
CA ALA A 179 -13.86 -0.90 3.96
C ALA A 179 -14.86 0.09 3.35
N ILE A 180 -14.38 1.21 2.82
CA ILE A 180 -15.21 2.23 2.16
C ILE A 180 -15.90 1.64 0.93
N ALA A 181 -15.18 0.88 0.11
CA ALA A 181 -15.74 0.19 -1.04
C ALA A 181 -16.87 -0.78 -0.63
N ALA A 182 -16.64 -1.62 0.38
CA ALA A 182 -17.64 -2.57 0.88
C ALA A 182 -18.93 -1.85 1.31
N LEU A 183 -18.81 -0.74 2.04
CA LEU A 183 -19.98 0.05 2.45
C LEU A 183 -20.72 0.65 1.25
N LYS A 184 -19.99 1.23 0.29
CA LYS A 184 -20.57 1.82 -0.93
C LYS A 184 -21.23 0.77 -1.84
N LEU A 185 -20.74 -0.47 -1.82
CA LEU A 185 -21.30 -1.60 -2.57
C LEU A 185 -22.54 -2.22 -1.91
N GLY A 186 -22.89 -1.80 -0.69
CA GLY A 186 -24.15 -2.19 -0.05
C GLY A 186 -24.00 -2.98 1.26
N ALA A 187 -22.81 -3.16 1.79
CA ALA A 187 -22.64 -3.72 3.14
C ALA A 187 -23.43 -2.89 4.16
N SER A 188 -24.03 -3.55 5.15
CA SER A 188 -24.80 -2.87 6.20
C SER A 188 -23.89 -2.19 7.21
N ASN A 189 -22.87 -2.91 7.66
CA ASN A 189 -21.88 -2.42 8.60
C ASN A 189 -20.48 -2.91 8.21
N VAL A 190 -19.49 -2.04 8.40
CA VAL A 190 -18.10 -2.35 8.10
C VAL A 190 -17.21 -1.96 9.28
N LEU A 191 -16.29 -2.87 9.62
CA LEU A 191 -15.24 -2.62 10.60
C LEU A 191 -13.89 -2.66 9.89
N GLY A 192 -13.14 -1.57 9.94
CA GLY A 192 -11.73 -1.53 9.53
C GLY A 192 -10.82 -1.64 10.75
N ILE A 193 -9.82 -2.50 10.67
CA ILE A 193 -8.83 -2.69 11.75
C ILE A 193 -7.44 -2.47 11.18
N ASP A 194 -6.60 -1.73 11.90
CA ASP A 194 -5.18 -1.61 11.61
C ASP A 194 -4.37 -1.55 12.91
N ILE A 195 -3.09 -1.90 12.84
CA ILE A 195 -2.17 -1.76 13.97
C ILE A 195 -1.63 -0.32 14.08
N ASP A 196 -1.60 0.40 12.96
CA ASP A 196 -1.09 1.77 12.86
C ASP A 196 -2.21 2.79 13.12
N THR A 197 -2.00 3.62 14.13
CA THR A 197 -2.91 4.73 14.47
C THR A 197 -3.01 5.78 13.36
N HIS A 198 -1.95 5.96 12.56
CA HIS A 198 -1.96 6.87 11.40
C HIS A 198 -2.84 6.31 10.29
N ALA A 199 -2.81 5.01 10.05
CA ALA A 199 -3.72 4.34 9.11
C ALA A 199 -5.17 4.51 9.53
N ILE A 200 -5.48 4.35 10.83
CA ILE A 200 -6.83 4.58 11.37
C ILE A 200 -7.28 6.04 11.20
N ALA A 201 -6.40 7.01 11.42
CA ALA A 201 -6.72 8.41 11.19
C ALA A 201 -7.02 8.67 9.70
N ALA A 202 -6.15 8.18 8.81
CA ALA A 202 -6.31 8.33 7.35
C ALA A 202 -7.60 7.64 6.85
N SER A 203 -7.93 6.45 7.34
CA SER A 203 -9.16 5.74 6.94
C SER A 203 -10.43 6.47 7.39
N ARG A 204 -10.42 7.13 8.55
CA ARG A 204 -11.52 7.99 9.01
C ARG A 204 -11.68 9.22 8.11
N ASP A 205 -10.58 9.91 7.79
CA ASP A 205 -10.61 11.06 6.89
C ASP A 205 -11.13 10.67 5.50
N ASN A 206 -10.68 9.52 4.98
CA ASN A 206 -11.15 9.01 3.70
C ASN A 206 -12.63 8.60 3.73
N ALA A 207 -13.13 8.05 4.83
CA ALA A 207 -14.55 7.75 4.99
C ALA A 207 -15.40 9.02 4.96
N VAL A 208 -14.95 10.10 5.61
CA VAL A 208 -15.60 11.43 5.55
C VAL A 208 -15.57 11.97 4.12
N LEU A 209 -14.42 11.93 3.44
CA LEU A 209 -14.26 12.36 2.05
C LEU A 209 -15.23 11.63 1.12
N ASN A 210 -15.44 10.35 1.37
CA ASN A 210 -16.39 9.51 0.63
C ASN A 210 -17.84 9.62 1.12
N ARG A 211 -18.15 10.49 2.09
CA ARG A 211 -19.50 10.65 2.66
C ARG A 211 -20.08 9.33 3.14
N CYS A 212 -19.26 8.53 3.82
CA CYS A 212 -19.71 7.31 4.47
C CYS A 212 -20.52 7.65 5.72
N ASP A 213 -21.57 6.88 5.99
CA ASP A 213 -22.34 7.01 7.21
C ASP A 213 -21.51 6.53 8.42
N PRO A 214 -21.17 7.41 9.39
CA PRO A 214 -20.32 7.06 10.52
C PRO A 214 -20.94 6.02 11.47
N GLU A 215 -22.28 5.81 11.42
CA GLU A 215 -22.94 4.75 12.19
C GLU A 215 -22.75 3.37 11.55
N ARG A 216 -22.33 3.30 10.29
CA ARG A 216 -22.21 2.07 9.51
C ARG A 216 -20.76 1.67 9.22
N ILE A 217 -19.78 2.54 9.48
CA ILE A 217 -18.37 2.25 9.29
C ILE A 217 -17.57 2.67 10.52
N LEU A 218 -16.80 1.74 11.07
CA LEU A 218 -15.93 1.98 12.23
C LEU A 218 -14.49 1.62 11.88
N PHE A 219 -13.56 2.46 12.32
CA PHE A 219 -12.13 2.16 12.25
C PHE A 219 -11.51 2.15 13.64
N SER A 220 -10.77 1.09 13.96
CA SER A 220 -10.20 0.89 15.31
C SER A 220 -8.86 0.20 15.25
N THR A 221 -8.00 0.47 16.23
CA THR A 221 -6.79 -0.32 16.41
C THR A 221 -7.12 -1.69 17.03
N THR A 222 -6.22 -2.65 16.86
CA THR A 222 -6.35 -3.97 17.51
C THR A 222 -6.34 -3.87 19.04
N LEU A 223 -5.70 -2.83 19.59
CA LEU A 223 -5.64 -2.58 21.04
C LEU A 223 -7.00 -2.11 21.58
N ASP A 224 -7.68 -1.22 20.86
CA ASP A 224 -9.00 -0.70 21.26
C ASP A 224 -10.07 -1.78 21.25
N LEU A 225 -9.99 -2.72 20.32
CA LEU A 225 -10.91 -3.86 20.25
C LEU A 225 -10.80 -4.80 21.46
N SER A 226 -9.64 -4.91 22.06
CA SER A 226 -9.47 -5.72 23.27
C SER A 226 -10.17 -5.12 24.50
N GLN A 227 -10.47 -3.83 24.48
CA GLN A 227 -11.13 -3.06 25.53
C GLN A 227 -12.65 -2.92 25.32
N THR A 228 -13.14 -3.10 24.10
CA THR A 228 -14.57 -3.10 23.80
C THR A 228 -15.19 -4.45 24.19
N ASN A 229 -16.36 -4.41 24.82
CA ASN A 229 -17.06 -5.59 25.34
C ASN A 229 -17.19 -6.69 24.26
N LYS A 230 -16.72 -7.90 24.57
CA LYS A 230 -16.77 -9.11 23.72
C LYS A 230 -18.17 -9.47 23.13
N LYS A 231 -19.23 -8.78 23.52
CA LYS A 231 -20.60 -9.02 23.06
C LYS A 231 -20.94 -8.33 21.73
N GLU A 232 -20.17 -7.31 21.30
CA GLU A 232 -20.42 -6.57 20.05
C GLU A 232 -19.56 -7.08 18.89
N GLN A 233 -18.58 -7.94 19.16
CA GLN A 233 -17.73 -8.60 18.14
C GLN A 233 -18.41 -9.89 17.63
N GLY A 234 -19.57 -9.74 16.97
CA GLY A 234 -20.18 -10.81 16.22
C GLY A 234 -19.31 -11.25 15.03
N GLN A 235 -19.43 -12.50 14.63
CA GLN A 235 -18.84 -12.96 13.37
C GLN A 235 -19.47 -12.20 12.20
N VAL A 236 -18.63 -11.82 11.22
CA VAL A 236 -19.07 -11.11 10.02
C VAL A 236 -19.33 -12.06 8.84
N ASP A 237 -20.08 -11.58 7.86
CA ASP A 237 -20.35 -12.30 6.63
C ASP A 237 -19.11 -12.44 5.76
N LYS A 238 -18.30 -11.41 5.70
CA LYS A 238 -17.08 -11.38 4.88
C LYS A 238 -15.91 -10.74 5.63
N VAL A 239 -14.74 -11.34 5.47
CA VAL A 239 -13.45 -10.75 5.87
C VAL A 239 -12.63 -10.53 4.62
N VAL A 240 -12.07 -9.33 4.49
CA VAL A 240 -11.04 -9.01 3.50
C VAL A 240 -9.77 -8.59 4.23
N ALA A 241 -8.61 -9.08 3.77
CA ALA A 241 -7.31 -8.66 4.28
C ALA A 241 -6.32 -8.57 3.11
N ASN A 242 -5.75 -7.39 2.94
CA ASN A 242 -4.73 -7.12 1.92
C ASN A 242 -3.42 -6.73 2.62
N ILE A 243 -2.77 -7.74 3.18
CA ILE A 243 -1.51 -7.65 3.93
C ILE A 243 -0.57 -8.78 3.48
N LEU A 244 0.70 -8.71 3.87
CA LEU A 244 1.71 -9.67 3.45
C LEU A 244 1.41 -11.11 3.92
N ALA A 245 1.97 -12.11 3.22
CA ALA A 245 1.69 -13.53 3.43
C ALA A 245 2.02 -14.01 4.86
N ASN A 246 3.18 -13.64 5.41
CA ASN A 246 3.58 -14.05 6.76
C ASN A 246 2.62 -13.55 7.85
N PRO A 247 2.23 -12.26 7.92
CA PRO A 247 1.16 -11.79 8.78
C PRO A 247 -0.16 -12.56 8.59
N LEU A 248 -0.57 -12.86 7.37
CA LEU A 248 -1.80 -13.65 7.11
C LEU A 248 -1.72 -15.04 7.75
N ILE A 249 -0.59 -15.71 7.66
CA ILE A 249 -0.36 -17.02 8.30
C ILE A 249 -0.46 -16.91 9.82
N MET A 250 0.18 -15.90 10.42
CA MET A 250 0.15 -15.68 11.87
C MET A 250 -1.25 -15.33 12.40
N LEU A 251 -2.00 -14.56 11.64
CA LEU A 251 -3.34 -14.07 12.00
C LEU A 251 -4.46 -15.06 11.65
N ALA A 252 -4.16 -16.19 11.04
CA ALA A 252 -5.17 -17.17 10.57
C ALA A 252 -6.19 -17.56 11.65
N PRO A 253 -5.82 -17.83 12.93
CA PRO A 253 -6.81 -18.13 13.97
C PRO A 253 -7.75 -16.96 14.28
N ILE A 254 -7.26 -15.72 14.17
CA ILE A 254 -8.06 -14.50 14.42
C ILE A 254 -9.05 -14.30 13.27
N LEU A 255 -8.57 -14.34 12.03
CA LEU A 255 -9.38 -14.15 10.83
C LEU A 255 -10.44 -15.27 10.70
N MET A 256 -10.06 -16.51 11.01
CA MET A 256 -11.00 -17.64 11.05
C MET A 256 -12.13 -17.39 12.06
N ASN A 257 -11.83 -16.91 13.26
CA ASN A 257 -12.84 -16.64 14.27
C ASN A 257 -13.76 -15.47 13.91
N ALA A 258 -13.29 -14.53 13.11
CA ALA A 258 -14.06 -13.36 12.68
C ALA A 258 -15.14 -13.70 11.64
N VAL A 259 -14.90 -14.69 10.79
CA VAL A 259 -15.88 -15.10 9.74
C VAL A 259 -16.93 -16.04 10.33
N ARG A 260 -18.23 -15.82 10.04
CA ARG A 260 -19.30 -16.76 10.39
C ARG A 260 -19.24 -18.05 9.55
N LYS A 261 -19.87 -19.11 10.00
CA LYS A 261 -20.02 -20.35 9.21
C LYS A 261 -20.73 -20.03 7.88
N GLY A 262 -20.19 -20.54 6.77
CA GLY A 262 -20.66 -20.24 5.41
C GLY A 262 -20.33 -18.81 4.94
N GLY A 263 -19.63 -18.01 5.75
CA GLY A 263 -19.12 -16.70 5.36
C GLY A 263 -17.86 -16.80 4.52
N TYR A 264 -17.42 -15.68 3.97
CA TYR A 264 -16.31 -15.62 3.01
C TYR A 264 -15.08 -14.95 3.60
N LEU A 265 -13.93 -15.44 3.19
CA LEU A 265 -12.61 -14.84 3.42
C LEU A 265 -11.98 -14.49 2.08
N ALA A 266 -11.40 -13.29 1.95
CA ALA A 266 -10.62 -12.86 0.80
C ALA A 266 -9.27 -12.32 1.28
N LEU A 267 -8.19 -12.90 0.79
CA LEU A 267 -6.82 -12.59 1.18
C LEU A 267 -6.01 -12.18 -0.05
N SER A 268 -5.28 -11.07 0.04
CA SER A 268 -4.33 -10.61 -0.98
C SER A 268 -3.12 -9.97 -0.31
N GLY A 269 -2.18 -9.43 -1.10
CA GLY A 269 -0.85 -9.09 -0.62
C GLY A 269 0.09 -10.30 -0.62
N ILE A 270 -0.22 -11.29 -1.47
CA ILE A 270 0.40 -12.61 -1.54
C ILE A 270 0.98 -12.79 -2.94
N LEU A 271 2.27 -13.09 -3.06
CA LEU A 271 2.87 -13.50 -4.31
C LEU A 271 2.40 -14.90 -4.70
N GLU A 272 2.36 -15.22 -6.00
CA GLU A 272 1.90 -16.52 -6.49
C GLU A 272 2.66 -17.70 -5.85
N GLU A 273 3.96 -17.55 -5.65
CA GLU A 273 4.82 -18.56 -5.02
C GLU A 273 4.49 -18.81 -3.55
N GLN A 274 3.92 -17.81 -2.84
CA GLN A 274 3.51 -17.90 -1.44
C GLN A 274 2.09 -18.50 -1.28
N ALA A 275 1.31 -18.56 -2.37
CA ALA A 275 -0.10 -18.93 -2.32
C ALA A 275 -0.36 -20.29 -1.66
N SER A 276 0.47 -21.30 -1.98
CA SER A 276 0.31 -22.65 -1.46
C SER A 276 0.45 -22.71 0.06
N GLN A 277 1.41 -21.98 0.63
CA GLN A 277 1.66 -21.94 2.07
C GLN A 277 0.48 -21.28 2.82
N VAL A 278 -0.06 -20.20 2.27
CA VAL A 278 -1.24 -19.54 2.85
C VAL A 278 -2.46 -20.45 2.76
N ILE A 279 -2.74 -21.06 1.60
CA ILE A 279 -3.85 -22.01 1.41
C ILE A 279 -3.75 -23.16 2.43
N ASP A 280 -2.58 -23.77 2.60
CA ASP A 280 -2.35 -24.88 3.53
C ASP A 280 -2.66 -24.49 4.98
N THR A 281 -2.38 -23.25 5.37
CA THR A 281 -2.70 -22.73 6.70
C THR A 281 -4.21 -22.63 6.92
N TYR A 282 -4.96 -22.16 5.94
CA TYR A 282 -6.40 -21.89 6.09
C TYR A 282 -7.31 -23.06 5.76
N ARG A 283 -6.86 -24.05 4.97
CA ARG A 283 -7.70 -25.16 4.46
C ARG A 283 -8.37 -26.03 5.52
N GLN A 284 -7.87 -26.02 6.74
CA GLN A 284 -8.52 -26.74 7.84
C GLN A 284 -9.88 -26.14 8.22
N TRP A 285 -10.08 -24.84 8.00
CA TRP A 285 -11.32 -24.12 8.35
C TRP A 285 -12.12 -23.64 7.14
N PHE A 286 -11.47 -23.47 6.00
CA PHE A 286 -12.05 -22.93 4.78
C PHE A 286 -11.87 -23.87 3.60
N GLU A 287 -12.80 -23.80 2.65
CA GLU A 287 -12.61 -24.31 1.30
C GLU A 287 -11.93 -23.20 0.51
N MET A 288 -10.58 -23.30 0.36
CA MET A 288 -9.73 -22.27 -0.23
C MET A 288 -9.52 -22.49 -1.72
N ASP A 289 -9.50 -21.39 -2.48
CA ASP A 289 -9.18 -21.37 -3.91
C ASP A 289 -8.43 -20.07 -4.29
N ILE A 290 -7.68 -20.11 -5.41
CA ILE A 290 -7.14 -18.92 -6.07
C ILE A 290 -8.26 -18.34 -6.94
N ALA A 291 -8.85 -17.24 -6.48
CA ALA A 291 -9.97 -16.62 -7.18
C ALA A 291 -9.54 -15.76 -8.36
N ASN A 292 -8.38 -15.12 -8.28
CA ASN A 292 -7.87 -14.28 -9.36
C ASN A 292 -6.36 -14.04 -9.20
N LYS A 293 -5.72 -13.59 -10.30
CA LYS A 293 -4.32 -13.21 -10.37
C LYS A 293 -4.16 -11.93 -11.19
N LYS A 294 -3.25 -11.08 -10.76
CA LYS A 294 -2.85 -9.89 -11.52
C LYS A 294 -1.35 -9.66 -11.30
N GLU A 295 -0.59 -9.66 -12.41
CA GLU A 295 0.87 -9.70 -12.37
C GLU A 295 1.32 -10.92 -11.54
N ASP A 296 2.24 -10.76 -10.59
CA ASP A 296 2.71 -11.84 -9.72
C ASP A 296 1.88 -12.00 -8.43
N TRP A 297 0.83 -11.21 -8.27
CA TRP A 297 -0.01 -11.18 -7.09
C TRP A 297 -1.28 -11.99 -7.26
N VAL A 298 -1.71 -12.65 -6.17
CA VAL A 298 -2.92 -13.47 -6.17
C VAL A 298 -3.95 -12.95 -5.17
N LEU A 299 -5.20 -13.26 -5.46
CA LEU A 299 -6.32 -13.20 -4.52
C LEU A 299 -6.74 -14.63 -4.17
N LEU A 300 -6.62 -14.98 -2.92
CA LEU A 300 -7.14 -16.23 -2.37
C LEU A 300 -8.51 -15.97 -1.76
N THR A 301 -9.44 -16.89 -1.98
CA THR A 301 -10.77 -16.84 -1.33
C THR A 301 -11.08 -18.14 -0.65
N GLY A 302 -11.93 -18.07 0.38
CA GLY A 302 -12.36 -19.26 1.09
C GLY A 302 -13.77 -19.12 1.65
N ILE A 303 -14.50 -20.23 1.66
CA ILE A 303 -15.80 -20.35 2.32
C ILE A 303 -15.62 -21.14 3.63
N LYS A 304 -16.08 -20.57 4.74
CA LYS A 304 -15.94 -21.21 6.06
C LYS A 304 -16.86 -22.43 6.18
N LYS A 305 -16.25 -23.55 6.55
CA LYS A 305 -16.90 -24.86 6.74
C LYS A 305 -17.92 -24.89 7.87
#